data_b20fc913603c72ee83167933b6ddfc1e
#
_entry.id   b20fc913603c72ee83167933b6ddfc1e
#
_cell.length_a   1.000
_cell.length_b   1.000
_cell.length_c   1.000
_cell.angle_alpha   90.00
_cell.angle_beta   90.00
_cell.angle_gamma   90.00
#
_symmetry.space_group_name_H-M   'P 1'
#
loop_
_entity.id
_entity.type
_entity.pdbx_description
1 polymer ?
#
loop_
_entity_poly.entity_id
_entity_poly.type
_entity_poly.pdbx_seq_one_letter_code
_entity_poly.pdbx_strand_id
1 'polypeptide(L)'
;HEAYPGHFIQFSLRRMQYERGEGGADGLLSVCNHTSSSTFEGIADAGIEFIGWDEDENDRVCMLMSTIQAALGTAASYRMHTLKQSDAQVEDFLRRNAVAGGEGWVANRMGFIRDIARSALIWSYWRGDQGVFNVWRRVAPEDRARFFEYIYGRLHTVQSLQLFR
;
A
#
# COMPACT_ATOMS: atom_id res chain seq x y z
N HIS A 1 4.16 1.68 -9.09
CA HIS A 1 4.40 1.43 -7.65
C HIS A 1 5.82 1.83 -7.25
N GLU A 2 6.86 1.21 -7.80
CA GLU A 2 8.26 1.46 -7.42
C GLU A 2 8.82 2.75 -8.04
N ALA A 3 8.36 3.12 -9.24
CA ALA A 3 8.90 4.24 -10.01
C ALA A 3 8.19 5.57 -9.68
N TYR A 4 7.82 6.32 -10.74
CA TYR A 4 7.04 7.55 -10.65
C TYR A 4 5.55 7.23 -10.86
N PRO A 5 4.66 7.73 -10.01
CA PRO A 5 4.82 8.61 -8.84
C PRO A 5 4.95 7.86 -7.49
N GLY A 6 5.33 6.58 -7.49
CA GLY A 6 5.40 5.71 -6.32
C GLY A 6 6.60 5.96 -5.42
N HIS A 7 7.21 4.86 -4.93
CA HIS A 7 8.26 4.90 -3.91
C HIS A 7 9.47 5.76 -4.28
N PHE A 8 9.88 5.73 -5.55
CA PHE A 8 11.02 6.55 -5.99
C PHE A 8 10.81 8.04 -5.69
N ILE A 9 9.63 8.58 -5.97
CA ILE A 9 9.31 9.98 -5.67
C ILE A 9 9.21 10.23 -4.17
N GLN A 10 8.57 9.32 -3.44
CA GLN A 10 8.44 9.45 -1.99
C GLN A 10 9.82 9.58 -1.32
N PHE A 11 10.76 8.70 -1.63
CA PHE A 11 12.10 8.72 -1.04
C PHE A 11 12.95 9.87 -1.54
N SER A 12 12.84 10.22 -2.83
CA SER A 12 13.58 11.35 -3.40
C SER A 12 13.19 12.68 -2.75
N LEU A 13 11.89 12.93 -2.57
CA LEU A 13 11.41 14.15 -1.94
C LEU A 13 11.82 14.23 -0.47
N ARG A 14 11.77 13.12 0.27
CA ARG A 14 12.25 13.09 1.67
C ARG A 14 13.72 13.37 1.80
N ARG A 15 14.52 12.79 0.91
CA ARG A 15 15.94 13.09 0.86
C ARG A 15 16.17 14.58 0.62
N MET A 16 15.49 15.17 -0.35
CA MET A 16 15.57 16.61 -0.62
C MET A 16 15.15 17.47 0.59
N GLN A 17 14.06 17.10 1.28
CA GLN A 17 13.59 17.79 2.48
C GLN A 17 14.64 17.71 3.60
N TYR A 18 15.24 16.54 3.82
CA TYR A 18 16.31 16.39 4.79
C TYR A 18 17.54 17.26 4.45
N GLU A 19 18.00 17.22 3.20
CA GLU A 19 19.14 18.02 2.72
C GLU A 19 18.92 19.54 2.85
N ARG A 20 17.66 19.98 2.81
CA ARG A 20 17.25 21.39 3.02
C ARG A 20 16.99 21.73 4.48
N GLY A 21 17.07 20.79 5.40
CA GLY A 21 16.72 21.00 6.80
C GLY A 21 15.22 21.15 7.06
N GLU A 22 14.36 20.76 6.12
CA GLU A 22 12.91 20.82 6.17
C GLU A 22 12.28 19.54 6.74
N GLY A 23 13.06 18.46 6.85
CA GLY A 23 12.62 17.15 7.34
C GLY A 23 13.63 16.50 8.25
N GLY A 24 13.18 15.62 9.13
CA GLY A 24 14.03 14.86 10.03
C GLY A 24 14.72 13.67 9.35
N ALA A 25 15.79 13.16 9.95
CA ALA A 25 16.52 11.97 9.47
C ALA A 25 15.66 10.70 9.47
N ASP A 26 14.60 10.67 10.28
CA ASP A 26 13.61 9.59 10.31
C ASP A 26 12.88 9.41 8.97
N GLY A 27 12.72 10.49 8.21
CA GLY A 27 12.18 10.46 6.85
C GLY A 27 13.04 9.68 5.84
N LEU A 28 14.34 9.51 6.13
CA LEU A 28 15.28 8.74 5.31
C LEU A 28 15.28 7.25 5.65
N LEU A 29 14.76 6.89 6.83
CA LEU A 29 14.71 5.52 7.28
C LEU A 29 13.49 4.86 6.65
N SER A 30 13.73 4.07 5.62
CA SER A 30 12.76 3.14 5.05
C SER A 30 12.50 1.99 6.02
N VAL A 31 12.01 2.30 7.20
CA VAL A 31 11.68 1.29 8.19
C VAL A 31 10.29 0.76 7.91
N CYS A 32 10.19 -0.54 7.74
CA CYS A 32 8.91 -1.24 7.74
C CYS A 32 8.24 -1.08 9.10
N ASN A 33 7.47 -0.02 9.24
CA ASN A 33 6.64 0.19 10.41
C ASN A 33 5.18 0.30 10.03
N HIS A 34 4.33 -0.13 10.91
CA HIS A 34 2.87 -0.16 10.73
C HIS A 34 2.25 1.20 10.41
N THR A 35 2.87 2.29 10.88
CA THR A 35 2.24 3.61 10.88
C THR A 35 2.42 4.33 9.55
N SER A 36 3.64 4.38 9.05
CA SER A 36 3.95 5.06 7.79
C SER A 36 3.93 4.12 6.57
N SER A 37 4.27 2.83 6.76
CA SER A 37 4.27 1.88 5.64
C SER A 37 2.92 1.78 4.96
N SER A 38 1.81 1.82 5.70
CA SER A 38 0.48 1.79 5.07
C SER A 38 0.25 2.95 4.11
N THR A 39 0.64 4.17 4.50
CA THR A 39 0.49 5.32 3.59
C THR A 39 1.47 5.28 2.44
N PHE A 40 2.67 4.73 2.64
CA PHE A 40 3.65 4.58 1.56
C PHE A 40 3.19 3.61 0.49
N GLU A 41 2.75 2.43 0.89
CA GLU A 41 2.20 1.44 -0.02
C GLU A 41 0.97 1.98 -0.74
N GLY A 42 0.02 2.57 -0.01
CA GLY A 42 -1.19 3.11 -0.61
C GLY A 42 -0.95 4.29 -1.57
N ILE A 43 0.04 5.16 -1.32
CA ILE A 43 0.43 6.22 -2.26
C ILE A 43 1.06 5.61 -3.51
N ALA A 44 1.90 4.57 -3.36
CA ALA A 44 2.52 3.90 -4.49
C ALA A 44 1.50 3.16 -5.35
N ASP A 45 0.56 2.44 -4.74
CA ASP A 45 -0.52 1.74 -5.44
C ASP A 45 -1.51 2.69 -6.12
N ALA A 46 -1.81 3.85 -5.51
CA ALA A 46 -2.65 4.87 -6.11
C ALA A 46 -1.98 5.63 -7.28
N GLY A 47 -0.69 5.42 -7.50
CA GLY A 47 0.08 6.08 -8.55
C GLY A 47 -0.55 5.98 -9.94
N ILE A 48 -1.18 4.87 -10.28
CA ILE A 48 -1.89 4.68 -11.55
C ILE A 48 -3.04 5.69 -11.69
N GLU A 49 -3.89 5.84 -10.66
CA GLU A 49 -4.97 6.84 -10.67
C GLU A 49 -4.42 8.27 -10.64
N PHE A 50 -3.28 8.52 -9.98
CA PHE A 50 -2.68 9.86 -9.92
C PHE A 50 -2.23 10.39 -11.28
N ILE A 51 -1.75 9.50 -12.15
CA ILE A 51 -1.29 9.86 -13.50
C ILE A 51 -2.35 9.61 -14.58
N GLY A 52 -3.54 9.16 -14.22
CA GLY A 52 -4.65 8.93 -15.13
C GLY A 52 -4.45 7.73 -16.06
N TRP A 53 -3.76 6.68 -15.62
CA TRP A 53 -3.56 5.43 -16.38
C TRP A 53 -4.62 4.36 -16.09
N ASP A 54 -5.72 4.76 -15.50
CA ASP A 54 -6.88 3.92 -15.20
C ASP A 54 -8.03 4.07 -16.18
N GLU A 55 -7.76 4.61 -17.37
CA GLU A 55 -8.78 4.91 -18.40
C GLU A 55 -9.30 3.63 -19.08
N ASP A 56 -8.43 2.65 -19.28
CA ASP A 56 -8.74 1.36 -19.91
C ASP A 56 -9.42 0.41 -18.92
N GLU A 57 -10.37 -0.38 -19.40
CA GLU A 57 -11.07 -1.38 -18.60
C GLU A 57 -10.12 -2.47 -18.07
N ASN A 58 -9.08 -2.84 -18.85
CA ASN A 58 -8.08 -3.83 -18.41
C ASN A 58 -7.25 -3.29 -17.24
N ASP A 59 -6.86 -2.00 -17.29
CA ASP A 59 -6.12 -1.37 -16.20
C ASP A 59 -6.95 -1.36 -14.92
N ARG A 60 -8.23 -1.03 -15.02
CA ARG A 60 -9.17 -1.08 -13.89
C ARG A 60 -9.34 -2.48 -13.33
N VAL A 61 -9.42 -3.50 -14.18
CA VAL A 61 -9.46 -4.90 -13.74
C VAL A 61 -8.18 -5.27 -13.03
N CYS A 62 -7.00 -4.92 -13.55
CA CYS A 62 -5.72 -5.17 -12.90
C CYS A 62 -5.64 -4.51 -11.52
N MET A 63 -6.09 -3.25 -11.38
CA MET A 63 -6.14 -2.55 -10.10
C MET A 63 -7.06 -3.24 -9.09
N LEU A 64 -8.25 -3.66 -9.53
CA LEU A 64 -9.19 -4.41 -8.68
C LEU A 64 -8.60 -5.76 -8.25
N MET A 65 -7.92 -6.47 -9.15
CA MET A 65 -7.23 -7.72 -8.82
C MET A 65 -6.14 -7.51 -7.77
N SER A 66 -5.33 -6.46 -7.89
CA SER A 66 -4.32 -6.09 -6.90
C SER A 66 -4.95 -5.78 -5.54
N THR A 67 -6.03 -5.02 -5.52
CA THR A 67 -6.80 -4.70 -4.31
C THR A 67 -7.35 -5.96 -3.64
N ILE A 68 -7.91 -6.89 -4.42
CA ILE A 68 -8.40 -8.18 -3.90
C ILE A 68 -7.23 -9.00 -3.33
N GLN A 69 -6.10 -9.04 -4.02
CA GLN A 69 -4.90 -9.76 -3.54
C GLN A 69 -4.35 -9.17 -2.23
N ALA A 70 -4.35 -7.85 -2.06
CA ALA A 70 -3.99 -7.19 -0.81
C ALA A 70 -4.94 -7.56 0.34
N ALA A 71 -6.24 -7.56 0.08
CA ALA A 71 -7.26 -7.98 1.03
C ALA A 71 -7.11 -9.46 1.43
N LEU A 72 -6.87 -10.34 0.45
CA LEU A 72 -6.65 -11.77 0.69
C LEU A 72 -5.38 -12.03 1.51
N GLY A 73 -4.29 -11.32 1.23
CA GLY A 73 -3.06 -11.39 2.01
C GLY A 73 -3.30 -11.01 3.48
N THR A 74 -4.02 -9.92 3.71
CA THR A 74 -4.43 -9.47 5.04
C THR A 74 -5.30 -10.51 5.75
N ALA A 75 -6.31 -11.04 5.06
CA ALA A 75 -7.19 -12.07 5.62
C ALA A 75 -6.44 -13.38 5.94
N ALA A 76 -5.50 -13.78 5.10
CA ALA A 76 -4.66 -14.96 5.33
C ALA A 76 -3.76 -14.77 6.56
N SER A 77 -3.13 -13.61 6.70
CA SER A 77 -2.35 -13.27 7.89
C SER A 77 -3.19 -13.30 9.17
N TYR A 78 -4.38 -12.73 9.13
CA TYR A 78 -5.32 -12.80 10.26
C TYR A 78 -5.68 -14.26 10.63
N ARG A 79 -5.98 -15.08 9.63
CA ARG A 79 -6.27 -16.51 9.83
C ARG A 79 -5.12 -17.25 10.50
N MET A 80 -3.90 -17.01 10.02
CA MET A 80 -2.69 -17.66 10.57
C MET A 80 -2.38 -17.16 12.00
N HIS A 81 -2.27 -15.84 12.16
CA HIS A 81 -1.70 -15.29 13.39
C HIS A 81 -2.73 -15.05 14.50
N THR A 82 -3.97 -14.73 14.15
CA THR A 82 -5.03 -14.44 15.13
C THR A 82 -5.89 -15.69 15.37
N LEU A 83 -6.40 -16.31 14.30
CA LEU A 83 -7.26 -17.48 14.42
C LEU A 83 -6.48 -18.78 14.60
N LYS A 84 -5.14 -18.76 14.54
CA LYS A 84 -4.25 -19.91 14.72
C LYS A 84 -4.57 -21.09 13.79
N GLN A 85 -5.06 -20.79 12.58
CA GLN A 85 -5.26 -21.79 11.56
C GLN A 85 -3.91 -22.37 11.10
N SER A 86 -3.90 -23.65 10.73
CA SER A 86 -2.70 -24.30 10.20
C SER A 86 -2.34 -23.75 8.83
N ASP A 87 -1.07 -23.91 8.47
CA ASP A 87 -0.56 -23.53 7.13
C ASP A 87 -1.42 -24.13 6.01
N ALA A 88 -1.78 -25.40 6.10
CA ALA A 88 -2.62 -26.07 5.10
C ALA A 88 -4.01 -25.41 4.96
N GLN A 89 -4.61 -24.98 6.06
CA GLN A 89 -5.89 -24.27 6.04
C GLN A 89 -5.79 -22.88 5.40
N VAL A 90 -4.70 -22.17 5.65
CA VAL A 90 -4.45 -20.85 5.08
C VAL A 90 -4.10 -20.95 3.60
N GLU A 91 -3.29 -21.94 3.20
CA GLU A 91 -3.00 -22.20 1.79
C GLU A 91 -4.27 -22.54 0.99
N ASP A 92 -5.12 -23.41 1.52
CA ASP A 92 -6.38 -23.77 0.91
C ASP A 92 -7.33 -22.56 0.79
N PHE A 93 -7.37 -21.70 1.79
CA PHE A 93 -8.10 -20.43 1.72
C PHE A 93 -7.56 -19.56 0.57
N LEU A 94 -6.25 -19.39 0.46
CA LEU A 94 -5.64 -18.57 -0.60
C LEU A 94 -5.93 -19.18 -1.99
N ARG A 95 -5.77 -20.51 -2.16
CA ARG A 95 -6.05 -21.18 -3.43
C ARG A 95 -7.48 -21.00 -3.91
N ARG A 96 -8.43 -21.15 -3.02
CA ARG A 96 -9.86 -21.03 -3.37
C ARG A 96 -10.29 -19.62 -3.72
N ASN A 97 -9.57 -18.61 -3.28
CA ASN A 97 -9.94 -17.21 -3.44
C ASN A 97 -9.00 -16.42 -4.37
N ALA A 98 -7.88 -17.02 -4.78
CA ALA A 98 -6.93 -16.34 -5.67
C ALA A 98 -7.60 -15.96 -7.00
N VAL A 99 -7.51 -14.68 -7.35
CA VAL A 99 -8.06 -14.16 -8.62
C VAL A 99 -7.06 -14.24 -9.76
N ALA A 100 -5.75 -14.31 -9.44
CA ALA A 100 -4.67 -14.44 -10.41
C ALA A 100 -3.40 -14.99 -9.74
N GLY A 101 -2.41 -15.38 -10.56
CA GLY A 101 -1.08 -15.78 -10.10
C GLY A 101 -0.95 -17.24 -9.66
N GLY A 102 -2.05 -17.97 -9.54
CA GLY A 102 -2.05 -19.41 -9.25
C GLY A 102 -1.20 -19.82 -8.04
N GLU A 103 -0.59 -21.01 -8.09
CA GLU A 103 0.23 -21.57 -7.01
C GLU A 103 1.46 -20.69 -6.67
N GLY A 104 2.04 -20.00 -7.64
CA GLY A 104 3.17 -19.10 -7.41
C GLY A 104 2.81 -17.94 -6.51
N TRP A 105 1.63 -17.35 -6.71
CA TRP A 105 1.12 -16.30 -5.84
C TRP A 105 0.82 -16.82 -4.43
N VAL A 106 0.19 -17.97 -4.31
CA VAL A 106 -0.11 -18.62 -3.02
C VAL A 106 1.18 -18.87 -2.25
N ALA A 107 2.19 -19.48 -2.88
CA ALA A 107 3.49 -19.76 -2.26
C ALA A 107 4.19 -18.47 -1.79
N ASN A 108 4.16 -17.42 -2.63
CA ASN A 108 4.71 -16.11 -2.27
C ASN A 108 4.00 -15.50 -1.06
N ARG A 109 2.66 -15.50 -1.03
CA ARG A 109 1.89 -14.99 0.11
C ARG A 109 2.16 -15.78 1.39
N MET A 110 2.20 -17.09 1.30
CA MET A 110 2.55 -17.94 2.45
C MET A 110 3.95 -17.66 2.97
N GLY A 111 4.95 -17.53 2.09
CA GLY A 111 6.30 -17.14 2.47
C GLY A 111 6.33 -15.79 3.17
N PHE A 112 5.56 -14.83 2.68
CA PHE A 112 5.49 -13.48 3.24
C PHE A 112 4.87 -13.47 4.66
N ILE A 113 3.74 -14.14 4.86
CA ILE A 113 3.04 -14.13 6.15
C ILE A 113 3.67 -15.03 7.21
N ARG A 114 4.49 -16.02 6.80
CA ARG A 114 5.30 -16.85 7.71
C ARG A 114 6.54 -16.13 8.23
N ASP A 115 7.06 -15.19 7.47
CA ASP A 115 8.27 -14.44 7.84
C ASP A 115 7.95 -13.50 9.01
N ILE A 116 8.65 -13.69 10.13
CA ILE A 116 8.40 -12.95 11.36
C ILE A 116 8.60 -11.43 11.20
N ALA A 117 9.50 -11.02 10.31
CA ALA A 117 9.77 -9.61 10.04
C ALA A 117 8.74 -8.98 9.07
N ARG A 118 8.11 -9.78 8.21
CA ARG A 118 7.20 -9.32 7.16
C ARG A 118 5.73 -9.54 7.49
N SER A 119 5.43 -10.45 8.39
CA SER A 119 4.05 -10.84 8.70
C SER A 119 3.14 -9.67 9.10
N ALA A 120 3.70 -8.67 9.77
CA ALA A 120 2.97 -7.45 10.11
C ALA A 120 2.85 -6.46 8.92
N LEU A 121 3.80 -6.48 7.98
CA LEU A 121 3.80 -5.55 6.84
C LEU A 121 2.67 -5.86 5.84
N ILE A 122 2.23 -7.10 5.74
CA ILE A 122 1.15 -7.50 4.81
C ILE A 122 -0.14 -6.68 5.00
N TRP A 123 -0.38 -6.19 6.22
CA TRP A 123 -1.54 -5.36 6.55
C TRP A 123 -1.45 -3.95 5.97
N SER A 124 -0.23 -3.50 5.68
CA SER A 124 0.03 -2.16 5.18
C SER A 124 -0.57 -1.93 3.80
N TYR A 125 -0.56 -2.92 2.93
CA TYR A 125 -1.09 -2.84 1.57
C TYR A 125 -2.59 -2.52 1.58
N TRP A 126 -3.41 -3.44 2.05
CA TRP A 126 -4.86 -3.24 2.09
C TRP A 126 -5.28 -1.97 2.85
N ARG A 127 -4.65 -1.72 4.01
CA ARG A 127 -4.97 -0.54 4.82
C ARG A 127 -4.54 0.76 4.15
N GLY A 128 -3.41 0.74 3.48
CA GLY A 128 -2.87 1.86 2.73
C GLY A 128 -3.76 2.22 1.56
N ASP A 129 -4.12 1.24 0.75
CA ASP A 129 -5.03 1.39 -0.38
C ASP A 129 -6.34 2.04 0.05
N GLN A 130 -7.00 1.47 1.06
CA GLN A 130 -8.25 2.03 1.57
C GLN A 130 -8.07 3.47 2.08
N GLY A 131 -6.95 3.74 2.76
CA GLY A 131 -6.65 5.07 3.28
C GLY A 131 -6.45 6.11 2.19
N VAL A 132 -5.63 5.80 1.20
CA VAL A 132 -5.27 6.76 0.14
C VAL A 132 -6.38 6.91 -0.89
N PHE A 133 -6.93 5.81 -1.41
CA PHE A 133 -8.01 5.87 -2.40
C PHE A 133 -9.27 6.55 -1.86
N ASN A 134 -9.61 6.34 -0.59
CA ASN A 134 -10.76 7.01 0.04
C ASN A 134 -10.60 8.54 0.11
N VAL A 135 -9.38 9.05 0.22
CA VAL A 135 -9.14 10.49 0.17
C VAL A 135 -9.09 10.96 -1.27
N TRP A 136 -8.26 10.33 -2.10
CA TRP A 136 -8.04 10.71 -3.49
C TRP A 136 -9.34 10.87 -4.29
N ARG A 137 -10.25 9.93 -4.19
CA ARG A 137 -11.54 9.93 -4.90
C ARG A 137 -12.49 11.06 -4.49
N ARG A 138 -12.17 11.79 -3.42
CA ARG A 138 -12.91 12.97 -2.97
C ARG A 138 -12.21 14.28 -3.31
N VAL A 139 -10.97 14.19 -3.82
CA VAL A 139 -10.18 15.38 -4.17
C VAL A 139 -10.72 15.95 -5.48
N ALA A 140 -11.20 17.18 -5.43
CA ALA A 140 -11.60 17.90 -6.64
C ALA A 140 -10.40 18.14 -7.57
N PRO A 141 -10.60 18.18 -8.88
CA PRO A 141 -9.49 18.39 -9.82
C PRO A 141 -8.62 19.60 -9.51
N GLU A 142 -9.23 20.71 -9.08
CA GLU A 142 -8.56 21.95 -8.69
C GLU A 142 -7.72 21.82 -7.43
N ASP A 143 -8.02 20.86 -6.56
CA ASP A 143 -7.29 20.61 -5.30
C ASP A 143 -6.17 19.57 -5.44
N ARG A 144 -5.99 18.94 -6.59
CA ARG A 144 -5.01 17.87 -6.80
C ARG A 144 -3.58 18.30 -6.50
N ALA A 145 -3.19 19.49 -6.93
CA ALA A 145 -1.84 20.01 -6.64
C ALA A 145 -1.61 20.13 -5.13
N ARG A 146 -2.57 20.69 -4.40
CA ARG A 146 -2.53 20.82 -2.95
C ARG A 146 -2.54 19.45 -2.25
N PHE A 147 -3.26 18.48 -2.81
CA PHE A 147 -3.26 17.11 -2.29
C PHE A 147 -1.87 16.47 -2.45
N PHE A 148 -1.21 16.64 -3.60
CA PHE A 148 0.15 16.12 -3.79
C PHE A 148 1.17 16.78 -2.87
N GLU A 149 1.11 18.08 -2.69
CA GLU A 149 1.92 18.77 -1.68
C GLU A 149 1.68 18.20 -0.28
N TYR A 150 0.44 17.90 0.05
CA TYR A 150 0.07 17.33 1.34
C TYR A 150 0.64 15.92 1.52
N ILE A 151 0.43 14.99 0.59
CA ILE A 151 0.81 13.58 0.77
C ILE A 151 2.30 13.33 0.64
N TYR A 152 3.01 14.13 -0.17
CA TYR A 152 4.46 14.01 -0.36
C TYR A 152 5.26 14.95 0.56
N GLY A 153 4.64 15.99 1.08
CA GLY A 153 5.32 17.02 1.89
C GLY A 153 5.66 16.59 3.31
N ARG A 154 5.04 15.52 3.82
CA ARG A 154 5.28 15.01 5.18
C ARG A 154 4.87 13.55 5.31
N LEU A 155 5.31 12.94 6.42
CA LEU A 155 4.86 11.59 6.78
C LEU A 155 3.41 11.61 7.27
N HIS A 156 2.63 10.63 6.82
CA HIS A 156 1.25 10.44 7.21
C HIS A 156 1.00 9.08 7.84
N THR A 157 0.06 9.05 8.76
CA THR A 157 -0.70 7.85 9.10
C THR A 157 -1.95 7.81 8.23
N VAL A 158 -2.60 6.65 8.13
CA VAL A 158 -3.91 6.55 7.47
C VAL A 158 -4.93 7.51 8.07
N GLN A 159 -4.87 7.76 9.39
CA GLN A 159 -5.75 8.69 10.08
C GLN A 159 -5.44 10.16 9.73
N SER A 160 -4.14 10.55 9.77
CA SER A 160 -3.78 11.93 9.45
C SER A 160 -4.07 12.27 7.99
N LEU A 161 -3.98 11.27 7.09
CA LEU A 161 -4.32 11.46 5.68
C LEU A 161 -5.79 11.88 5.48
N GLN A 162 -6.71 11.37 6.33
CA GLN A 162 -8.13 11.73 6.27
C GLN A 162 -8.43 13.19 6.66
N LEU A 163 -7.44 13.92 7.18
CA LEU A 163 -7.60 15.34 7.57
C LEU A 163 -7.46 16.29 6.37
N PHE A 164 -7.09 15.79 5.19
CA PHE A 164 -7.11 16.61 3.98
C PHE A 164 -8.54 17.11 3.69
N ARG A 165 -8.67 18.42 3.48
CA ARG A 165 -9.92 19.13 3.21
C ARG A 165 -9.77 20.07 2.04
#